data_600c6edab2c6b3b889749c85d3bf5136
#
_entry.id   600c6edab2c6b3b889749c85d3bf5136
#
_cell.length_a   1.000
_cell.length_b   1.000
_cell.length_c   1.000
_cell.angle_alpha   90.00
_cell.angle_beta   90.00
_cell.angle_gamma   90.00
#
_symmetry.space_group_name_H-M   'P 1'
#
loop_
_entity.id
_entity.type
_entity.pdbx_description
1 polymer ?
#
loop_
_entity_poly.entity_id
_entity_poly.type
_entity_poly.pdbx_seq_one_letter_code
_entity_poly.pdbx_strand_id
1 'polypeptide(L)'
;MSDFTRRLPVYLLLDTSGSMYGEPIQAVNQGVKTLVSELKGDPQALETAYLSVITFASQAQQVIPLTELMQFQEPNLSAGGATSLGGALLLLLERIKDEVWKSTPTQKGDWRPLVFIMTDGAMTDPADFDNAVTELKSAKIANIIACMCGAENDTEQLKRVTECVLMMNTLAPGEIAKFFQWVSGSIKMSSKSLDAKPGENIELPPPPTGFTIVP
;
A
#
# COMPACT_ATOMS: atom_id res chain seq x y z
N MET A 1 18.57 5.70 -28.13
CA MET A 1 17.38 5.00 -27.66
C MET A 1 17.12 5.52 -26.27
N SER A 2 16.00 6.19 -26.04
CA SER A 2 15.66 6.62 -24.67
C SER A 2 15.39 5.37 -23.87
N ASP A 3 16.25 5.07 -22.89
CA ASP A 3 15.97 4.07 -21.86
C ASP A 3 14.75 4.57 -21.09
N PHE A 4 13.57 4.07 -21.45
CA PHE A 4 12.37 4.33 -20.65
C PHE A 4 12.53 3.58 -19.34
N THR A 5 12.82 4.31 -18.28
CA THR A 5 12.82 3.75 -16.92
C THR A 5 11.44 3.17 -16.64
N ARG A 6 11.39 1.89 -16.28
CA ARG A 6 10.13 1.21 -15.95
C ARG A 6 9.59 1.77 -14.65
N ARG A 7 8.28 2.03 -14.59
CA ARG A 7 7.62 2.51 -13.38
C ARG A 7 7.44 1.36 -12.38
N LEU A 8 7.62 1.64 -11.10
CA LEU A 8 7.22 0.80 -9.97
C LEU A 8 5.94 1.36 -9.36
N PRO A 9 4.77 0.81 -9.72
CA PRO A 9 3.51 1.24 -9.13
C PRO A 9 3.42 0.81 -7.66
N VAL A 10 3.05 1.74 -6.79
CA VAL A 10 2.86 1.51 -5.35
C VAL A 10 1.50 2.06 -4.95
N TYR A 11 0.66 1.21 -4.36
CA TYR A 11 -0.65 1.58 -3.87
C TYR A 11 -0.68 1.52 -2.34
N LEU A 12 -1.07 2.62 -1.72
CA LEU A 12 -1.32 2.73 -0.28
C LEU A 12 -2.82 2.68 -0.04
N LEU A 13 -3.32 1.63 0.61
CA LEU A 13 -4.70 1.50 1.05
C LEU A 13 -4.76 1.85 2.53
N LEU A 14 -5.33 3.00 2.85
CA LEU A 14 -5.31 3.58 4.19
C LEU A 14 -6.72 3.63 4.77
N ASP A 15 -6.90 2.97 5.90
CA ASP A 15 -8.13 3.05 6.68
C ASP A 15 -8.32 4.47 7.21
N THR A 16 -9.49 5.02 6.92
CA THR A 16 -9.94 6.33 7.41
C THR A 16 -11.30 6.21 8.11
N SER A 17 -11.61 5.02 8.65
CA SER A 17 -12.83 4.78 9.44
C SER A 17 -12.86 5.56 10.75
N GLY A 18 -13.99 5.48 11.46
CA GLY A 18 -14.21 6.25 12.69
C GLY A 18 -13.22 5.95 13.81
N SER A 19 -12.69 4.74 13.90
CA SER A 19 -11.67 4.33 14.87
C SER A 19 -10.34 5.08 14.70
N MET A 20 -10.03 5.50 13.46
CA MET A 20 -8.84 6.29 13.14
C MET A 20 -8.95 7.77 13.56
N TYR A 21 -10.07 8.21 14.13
CA TYR A 21 -10.26 9.62 14.51
C TYR A 21 -9.26 10.09 15.58
N GLY A 22 -8.82 11.33 15.46
CA GLY A 22 -7.92 11.98 16.42
C GLY A 22 -6.44 11.79 16.10
N GLU A 23 -5.64 11.31 17.04
CA GLU A 23 -4.19 11.13 16.88
C GLU A 23 -3.82 10.12 15.78
N PRO A 24 -4.52 8.97 15.59
CA PRO A 24 -4.15 8.02 14.57
C PRO A 24 -4.16 8.60 13.15
N ILE A 25 -5.23 9.29 12.74
CA ILE A 25 -5.29 9.86 11.38
C ILE A 25 -4.26 10.99 11.18
N GLN A 26 -3.93 11.75 12.22
CA GLN A 26 -2.86 12.75 12.17
C GLN A 26 -1.50 12.06 11.98
N ALA A 27 -1.26 10.95 12.67
CA ALA A 27 -0.05 10.17 12.51
C ALA A 27 0.06 9.54 11.11
N VAL A 28 -1.05 9.06 10.53
CA VAL A 28 -1.08 8.59 9.13
C VAL A 28 -0.73 9.72 8.16
N ASN A 29 -1.32 10.91 8.31
CA ASN A 29 -0.99 12.08 7.49
C ASN A 29 0.50 12.43 7.59
N GLN A 30 1.07 12.43 8.80
CA GLN A 30 2.50 12.68 9.00
C GLN A 30 3.35 11.54 8.42
N GLY A 31 2.91 10.30 8.54
CA GLY A 31 3.56 9.12 7.99
C GLY A 31 3.67 9.18 6.46
N VAL A 32 2.59 9.55 5.77
CA VAL A 32 2.60 9.75 4.30
C VAL A 32 3.57 10.86 3.90
N LYS A 33 3.62 11.99 4.63
CA LYS A 33 4.59 13.07 4.37
C LYS A 33 6.02 12.58 4.53
N THR A 34 6.31 11.84 5.60
CA THR A 34 7.65 11.28 5.86
C THR A 34 8.04 10.29 4.75
N LEU A 35 7.15 9.36 4.39
CA LEU A 35 7.34 8.41 3.30
C LEU A 35 7.74 9.13 2.00
N VAL A 36 6.96 10.10 1.57
CA VAL A 36 7.21 10.85 0.33
C VAL A 36 8.52 11.60 0.38
N SER A 37 8.81 12.28 1.50
CA SER A 37 10.09 12.99 1.70
C SER A 37 11.29 12.05 1.61
N GLU A 38 11.22 10.89 2.23
CA GLU A 38 12.29 9.88 2.19
C GLU A 38 12.48 9.29 0.80
N LEU A 39 11.40 9.03 0.07
CA LEU A 39 11.48 8.52 -1.29
C LEU A 39 12.03 9.56 -2.26
N LYS A 40 11.65 10.83 -2.13
CA LYS A 40 12.23 11.95 -2.91
C LYS A 40 13.73 12.13 -2.65
N GLY A 41 14.24 11.71 -1.49
CA GLY A 41 15.66 11.71 -1.16
C GLY A 41 16.47 10.54 -1.73
N ASP A 42 15.85 9.50 -2.30
CA ASP A 42 16.53 8.36 -2.93
C ASP A 42 16.43 8.47 -4.46
N PRO A 43 17.56 8.62 -5.17
CA PRO A 43 17.55 8.85 -6.63
C PRO A 43 16.84 7.74 -7.41
N GLN A 44 17.02 6.47 -7.02
CA GLN A 44 16.41 5.34 -7.71
C GLN A 44 14.89 5.31 -7.51
N ALA A 45 14.43 5.54 -6.28
CA ALA A 45 13.01 5.62 -5.99
C ALA A 45 12.37 6.83 -6.68
N LEU A 46 13.06 7.96 -6.73
CA LEU A 46 12.59 9.18 -7.39
C LEU A 46 12.30 8.97 -8.88
N GLU A 47 13.15 8.18 -9.57
CA GLU A 47 12.99 7.89 -10.99
C GLU A 47 11.94 6.80 -11.28
N THR A 48 11.77 5.84 -10.36
CA THR A 48 10.99 4.63 -10.66
C THR A 48 9.65 4.57 -9.95
N ALA A 49 9.54 5.07 -8.72
CA ALA A 49 8.35 4.89 -7.91
C ALA A 49 7.22 5.86 -8.29
N TYR A 50 6.04 5.30 -8.50
CA TYR A 50 4.78 6.00 -8.69
C TYR A 50 3.86 5.62 -7.54
N LEU A 51 3.31 6.61 -6.84
CA LEU A 51 2.45 6.40 -5.68
C LEU A 51 0.99 6.68 -5.99
N SER A 52 0.12 5.85 -5.46
CA SER A 52 -1.32 6.06 -5.40
C SER A 52 -1.80 5.92 -3.95
N VAL A 53 -2.81 6.69 -3.58
CA VAL A 53 -3.47 6.58 -2.27
C VAL A 53 -4.95 6.30 -2.46
N ILE A 54 -5.38 5.19 -1.91
CA ILE A 54 -6.78 4.78 -1.79
C ILE A 54 -7.14 4.84 -0.31
N THR A 55 -8.17 5.58 0.04
CA THR A 55 -8.73 5.60 1.40
C THR A 55 -10.01 4.77 1.45
N PHE A 56 -10.31 4.21 2.61
CA PHE A 56 -11.56 3.50 2.82
C PHE A 56 -12.14 3.78 4.20
N ALA A 57 -13.41 4.13 4.20
CA ALA A 57 -14.27 4.35 5.33
C ALA A 57 -15.64 3.71 5.02
N SER A 58 -16.75 4.45 5.00
CA SER A 58 -18.03 3.94 4.50
C SER A 58 -18.02 3.60 3.01
N GLN A 59 -17.10 4.21 2.26
CA GLN A 59 -16.82 3.95 0.85
C GLN A 59 -15.32 4.04 0.60
N ALA A 60 -14.86 3.32 -0.42
CA ALA A 60 -13.49 3.44 -0.89
C ALA A 60 -13.35 4.56 -1.93
N GLN A 61 -12.26 5.31 -1.86
CA GLN A 61 -11.96 6.39 -2.80
C GLN A 61 -10.47 6.44 -3.11
N GLN A 62 -10.12 6.54 -4.39
CA GLN A 62 -8.77 6.90 -4.79
C GLN A 62 -8.60 8.41 -4.68
N VAL A 63 -7.92 8.86 -3.62
CA VAL A 63 -7.70 10.29 -3.35
C VAL A 63 -6.50 10.84 -4.12
N ILE A 64 -5.53 9.99 -4.45
CA ILE A 64 -4.42 10.31 -5.33
C ILE A 64 -4.29 9.18 -6.37
N PRO A 65 -4.44 9.48 -7.68
CA PRO A 65 -4.17 8.51 -8.75
C PRO A 65 -2.68 8.15 -8.80
N LEU A 66 -2.31 7.12 -9.56
CA LEU A 66 -0.92 6.69 -9.69
C LEU A 66 -0.05 7.82 -10.27
N THR A 67 0.72 8.48 -9.41
CA THR A 67 1.43 9.73 -9.69
C THR A 67 2.92 9.56 -9.43
N GLU A 68 3.77 10.12 -10.30
CA GLU A 68 5.22 10.16 -10.09
C GLU A 68 5.58 10.98 -8.84
N LEU A 69 6.66 10.61 -8.16
CA LEU A 69 7.04 11.23 -6.88
C LEU A 69 7.26 12.74 -6.97
N MET A 70 7.77 13.26 -8.09
CA MET A 70 8.02 14.70 -8.25
C MET A 70 6.73 15.52 -8.25
N GLN A 71 5.64 14.96 -8.78
CA GLN A 71 4.33 15.62 -8.86
C GLN A 71 3.41 15.24 -7.70
N PHE A 72 3.82 14.28 -6.87
CA PHE A 72 2.99 13.81 -5.78
C PHE A 72 2.80 14.88 -4.71
N GLN A 73 1.52 15.19 -4.43
CA GLN A 73 1.08 16.08 -3.37
C GLN A 73 0.38 15.26 -2.29
N GLU A 74 0.85 15.39 -1.06
CA GLU A 74 0.32 14.61 0.06
C GLU A 74 -1.14 15.00 0.34
N PRO A 75 -2.05 14.01 0.43
CA PRO A 75 -3.44 14.28 0.79
C PRO A 75 -3.55 14.67 2.26
N ASN A 76 -4.57 15.45 2.60
CA ASN A 76 -4.96 15.70 3.99
C ASN A 76 -6.16 14.79 4.32
N LEU A 77 -5.88 13.66 4.96
CA LEU A 77 -6.87 12.64 5.27
C LEU A 77 -7.65 13.00 6.54
N SER A 78 -8.94 12.71 6.54
CA SER A 78 -9.83 12.82 7.70
C SER A 78 -10.50 11.48 7.98
N ALA A 79 -10.78 11.18 9.24
CA ALA A 79 -11.37 9.92 9.65
C ALA A 79 -12.86 10.04 9.96
N GLY A 80 -13.61 8.97 9.67
CA GLY A 80 -15.04 8.83 9.97
C GLY A 80 -15.70 7.72 9.17
N GLY A 81 -16.82 7.22 9.64
CA GLY A 81 -17.59 6.17 8.95
C GLY A 81 -17.18 4.76 9.30
N ALA A 82 -17.55 3.80 8.44
CA ALA A 82 -17.33 2.37 8.57
C ALA A 82 -15.99 1.94 7.94
N THR A 83 -15.77 0.64 7.69
CA THR A 83 -14.51 0.07 7.16
C THR A 83 -14.79 -0.77 5.92
N SER A 84 -14.91 -0.13 4.75
CA SER A 84 -15.17 -0.80 3.45
C SER A 84 -13.88 -1.30 2.82
N LEU A 85 -13.24 -2.31 3.41
CA LEU A 85 -12.01 -2.91 2.90
C LEU A 85 -12.25 -3.66 1.58
N GLY A 86 -13.37 -4.36 1.44
CA GLY A 86 -13.76 -5.05 0.21
C GLY A 86 -13.88 -4.07 -0.95
N GLY A 87 -14.58 -2.95 -0.74
CA GLY A 87 -14.66 -1.88 -1.73
C GLY A 87 -13.31 -1.29 -2.11
N ALA A 88 -12.39 -1.14 -1.13
CA ALA A 88 -11.03 -0.67 -1.41
C ALA A 88 -10.22 -1.64 -2.27
N LEU A 89 -10.34 -2.95 -2.03
CA LEU A 89 -9.67 -3.98 -2.81
C LEU A 89 -10.23 -4.07 -4.24
N LEU A 90 -11.55 -3.97 -4.42
CA LEU A 90 -12.17 -3.91 -5.75
C LEU A 90 -11.71 -2.68 -6.52
N LEU A 91 -11.70 -1.51 -5.87
CA LEU A 91 -11.21 -0.26 -6.46
C LEU A 91 -9.72 -0.39 -6.83
N LEU A 92 -8.89 -0.97 -5.96
CA LEU A 92 -7.49 -1.25 -6.25
C LEU A 92 -7.34 -2.06 -7.55
N LEU A 93 -8.09 -3.15 -7.68
CA LEU A 93 -8.03 -4.02 -8.86
C LEU A 93 -8.42 -3.28 -10.15
N GLU A 94 -9.45 -2.44 -10.07
CA GLU A 94 -9.87 -1.57 -11.18
C GLU A 94 -8.74 -0.58 -11.53
N ARG A 95 -8.17 0.12 -10.55
CA ARG A 95 -7.08 1.09 -10.79
C ARG A 95 -5.82 0.43 -11.33
N ILE A 96 -5.42 -0.74 -10.82
CA ILE A 96 -4.29 -1.50 -11.39
C ILE A 96 -4.53 -1.82 -12.88
N LYS A 97 -5.76 -2.20 -13.23
CA LYS A 97 -6.11 -2.51 -14.62
C LYS A 97 -6.01 -1.29 -15.55
N ASP A 98 -6.38 -0.12 -15.03
CA ASP A 98 -6.45 1.12 -15.80
C ASP A 98 -5.11 1.88 -15.84
N GLU A 99 -4.35 1.89 -14.75
CA GLU A 99 -3.18 2.76 -14.57
C GLU A 99 -1.84 2.06 -14.80
N VAL A 100 -1.77 0.71 -14.64
CA VAL A 100 -0.53 -0.04 -14.80
C VAL A 100 -0.32 -0.45 -16.26
N TRP A 101 0.77 -0.01 -16.84
CA TRP A 101 1.08 -0.28 -18.24
C TRP A 101 1.51 -1.73 -18.47
N LYS A 102 0.91 -2.37 -19.44
CA LYS A 102 1.26 -3.72 -19.86
C LYS A 102 2.40 -3.67 -20.87
N SER A 103 3.25 -4.70 -20.86
CA SER A 103 4.28 -4.86 -21.90
C SER A 103 3.65 -5.02 -23.27
N THR A 104 4.25 -4.38 -24.27
CA THR A 104 3.95 -4.54 -25.69
C THR A 104 5.17 -5.15 -26.41
N PRO A 105 5.08 -5.55 -27.66
CA PRO A 105 6.25 -6.03 -28.42
C PRO A 105 7.40 -5.03 -28.52
N THR A 106 7.11 -3.73 -28.42
CA THR A 106 8.08 -2.64 -28.60
C THR A 106 8.46 -1.92 -27.32
N GLN A 107 7.73 -2.14 -26.20
CA GLN A 107 7.95 -1.43 -24.95
C GLN A 107 7.71 -2.35 -23.75
N LYS A 108 8.64 -2.35 -22.81
CA LYS A 108 8.44 -2.98 -21.48
C LYS A 108 7.36 -2.23 -20.70
N GLY A 109 6.42 -2.96 -20.14
CA GLY A 109 5.42 -2.40 -19.23
C GLY A 109 6.00 -2.11 -17.85
N ASP A 110 5.14 -1.64 -16.95
CA ASP A 110 5.49 -1.38 -15.56
C ASP A 110 5.93 -2.66 -14.83
N TRP A 111 6.59 -2.49 -13.71
CA TRP A 111 6.79 -3.56 -12.75
C TRP A 111 5.45 -3.96 -12.12
N ARG A 112 5.38 -5.18 -11.56
CA ARG A 112 4.19 -5.58 -10.81
C ARG A 112 4.01 -4.66 -9.61
N PRO A 113 2.77 -4.20 -9.33
CA PRO A 113 2.51 -3.30 -8.23
C PRO A 113 2.91 -3.85 -6.87
N LEU A 114 3.36 -2.95 -5.98
CA LEU A 114 3.41 -3.15 -4.54
C LEU A 114 2.17 -2.56 -3.90
N VAL A 115 1.58 -3.27 -2.96
CA VAL A 115 0.38 -2.82 -2.25
C VAL A 115 0.62 -2.87 -0.75
N PHE A 116 0.38 -1.76 -0.06
CA PHE A 116 0.43 -1.66 1.39
C PHE A 116 -0.95 -1.31 1.93
N ILE A 117 -1.46 -2.13 2.83
CA ILE A 117 -2.76 -1.94 3.47
C ILE A 117 -2.53 -1.64 4.95
N MET A 118 -3.18 -0.62 5.48
CA MET A 118 -3.19 -0.30 6.91
C MET A 118 -4.64 -0.16 7.37
N THR A 119 -5.03 -0.94 8.37
CA THR A 119 -6.38 -0.92 8.96
C THR A 119 -6.30 -1.24 10.44
N ASP A 120 -7.25 -0.73 11.22
CA ASP A 120 -7.38 -0.98 12.66
C ASP A 120 -8.68 -1.70 13.01
N GLY A 121 -9.47 -2.12 12.04
CA GLY A 121 -10.78 -2.69 12.28
C GLY A 121 -11.18 -3.83 11.35
N ALA A 122 -12.26 -4.50 11.76
CA ALA A 122 -12.90 -5.49 10.94
C ALA A 122 -13.67 -4.82 9.79
N MET A 123 -13.59 -5.42 8.60
CA MET A 123 -14.34 -4.94 7.44
C MET A 123 -15.84 -5.02 7.67
N THR A 124 -16.57 -4.07 7.07
CA THR A 124 -18.04 -3.97 7.21
C THR A 124 -18.80 -4.34 5.92
N ASP A 125 -18.09 -4.77 4.88
CA ASP A 125 -18.60 -5.08 3.54
C ASP A 125 -18.23 -6.51 3.08
N PRO A 126 -18.69 -7.57 3.76
CA PRO A 126 -18.23 -8.94 3.53
C PRO A 126 -18.47 -9.46 2.09
N ALA A 127 -19.55 -9.04 1.43
CA ALA A 127 -19.84 -9.48 0.06
C ALA A 127 -18.80 -8.92 -0.95
N ASP A 128 -18.48 -7.63 -0.86
CA ASP A 128 -17.47 -7.01 -1.70
C ASP A 128 -16.08 -7.56 -1.39
N PHE A 129 -15.81 -7.84 -0.12
CA PHE A 129 -14.55 -8.46 0.31
C PHE A 129 -14.36 -9.86 -0.28
N ASP A 130 -15.38 -10.73 -0.23
CA ASP A 130 -15.32 -12.07 -0.82
C ASP A 130 -15.09 -12.04 -2.34
N ASN A 131 -15.74 -11.11 -3.03
CA ASN A 131 -15.53 -10.87 -4.45
C ASN A 131 -14.08 -10.41 -4.72
N ALA A 132 -13.59 -9.43 -3.97
CA ALA A 132 -12.23 -8.90 -4.12
C ALA A 132 -11.17 -9.98 -3.88
N VAL A 133 -11.29 -10.79 -2.82
CA VAL A 133 -10.36 -11.90 -2.54
C VAL A 133 -10.33 -12.90 -3.68
N THR A 134 -11.47 -13.17 -4.31
CA THR A 134 -11.54 -14.07 -5.47
C THR A 134 -10.80 -13.49 -6.68
N GLU A 135 -10.99 -12.21 -6.97
CA GLU A 135 -10.34 -11.54 -8.09
C GLU A 135 -8.83 -11.35 -7.87
N LEU A 136 -8.39 -11.08 -6.63
CA LEU A 136 -6.98 -10.92 -6.27
C LEU A 136 -6.13 -12.15 -6.64
N LYS A 137 -6.68 -13.37 -6.58
CA LYS A 137 -5.98 -14.60 -6.95
C LYS A 137 -5.48 -14.61 -8.40
N SER A 138 -6.13 -13.87 -9.29
CA SER A 138 -5.74 -13.73 -10.69
C SER A 138 -4.94 -12.46 -10.98
N ALA A 139 -4.83 -11.55 -10.02
CA ALA A 139 -4.17 -10.27 -10.19
C ALA A 139 -2.64 -10.43 -10.23
N LYS A 140 -2.00 -9.68 -11.14
CA LYS A 140 -0.53 -9.65 -11.26
C LYS A 140 0.06 -8.57 -10.33
N ILE A 141 0.02 -8.83 -9.04
CA ILE A 141 0.61 -7.98 -8.00
C ILE A 141 1.92 -8.63 -7.54
N ALA A 142 2.95 -7.86 -7.23
CA ALA A 142 4.21 -8.39 -6.74
C ALA A 142 4.05 -8.84 -5.28
N ASN A 143 3.71 -7.89 -4.42
CA ASN A 143 3.47 -8.14 -3.00
C ASN A 143 2.27 -7.32 -2.53
N ILE A 144 1.45 -7.92 -1.70
CA ILE A 144 0.48 -7.23 -0.86
C ILE A 144 0.96 -7.40 0.57
N ILE A 145 1.14 -6.30 1.28
CA ILE A 145 1.52 -6.26 2.67
C ILE A 145 0.39 -5.60 3.44
N ALA A 146 -0.20 -6.32 4.37
CA ALA A 146 -1.27 -5.79 5.20
C ALA A 146 -0.79 -5.59 6.64
N CYS A 147 -1.05 -4.43 7.21
CA CYS A 147 -0.78 -4.11 8.60
C CYS A 147 -2.10 -3.98 9.36
N MET A 148 -2.33 -4.89 10.30
CA MET A 148 -3.38 -4.77 11.30
C MET A 148 -2.88 -3.96 12.48
N CYS A 149 -3.61 -2.92 12.85
CA CYS A 149 -3.29 -2.03 13.96
C CYS A 149 -4.15 -2.38 15.18
N GLY A 150 -3.52 -2.59 16.34
CA GLY A 150 -4.18 -3.01 17.58
C GLY A 150 -4.07 -4.51 17.85
N ALA A 151 -3.52 -4.85 19.03
CA ALA A 151 -3.14 -6.21 19.39
C ALA A 151 -4.33 -7.18 19.54
N GLU A 152 -5.54 -6.68 19.76
CA GLU A 152 -6.76 -7.48 19.98
C GLU A 152 -7.55 -7.72 18.68
N ASN A 153 -7.10 -7.16 17.55
CA ASN A 153 -7.82 -7.25 16.29
C ASN A 153 -7.55 -8.58 15.58
N ASP A 154 -8.59 -9.11 14.95
CA ASP A 154 -8.53 -10.36 14.20
C ASP A 154 -7.85 -10.16 12.84
N THR A 155 -6.81 -10.93 12.57
CA THR A 155 -6.04 -10.89 11.31
C THR A 155 -6.55 -11.87 10.26
N GLU A 156 -7.51 -12.72 10.56
CA GLU A 156 -7.96 -13.78 9.65
C GLU A 156 -8.49 -13.24 8.31
N GLN A 157 -9.13 -12.09 8.34
CA GLN A 157 -9.58 -11.43 7.10
C GLN A 157 -8.40 -10.99 6.23
N LEU A 158 -7.36 -10.40 6.81
CA LEU A 158 -6.17 -9.99 6.06
C LEU A 158 -5.37 -11.18 5.53
N LYS A 159 -5.34 -12.30 6.23
CA LYS A 159 -4.72 -13.55 5.76
C LYS A 159 -5.38 -14.11 4.49
N ARG A 160 -6.64 -13.80 4.25
CA ARG A 160 -7.32 -14.16 3.00
C ARG A 160 -6.86 -13.31 1.82
N VAL A 161 -6.32 -12.13 2.09
CA VAL A 161 -5.82 -11.17 1.09
C VAL A 161 -4.35 -11.43 0.77
N THR A 162 -3.54 -11.75 1.79
CA THR A 162 -2.09 -11.90 1.65
C THR A 162 -1.50 -12.81 2.73
N GLU A 163 -0.38 -13.45 2.39
CA GLU A 163 0.46 -14.20 3.35
C GLU A 163 1.35 -13.27 4.19
N CYS A 164 1.52 -12.00 3.80
CA CYS A 164 2.34 -11.03 4.52
C CYS A 164 1.46 -10.10 5.36
N VAL A 165 1.07 -10.57 6.54
CA VAL A 165 0.31 -9.79 7.51
C VAL A 165 1.21 -9.39 8.66
N LEU A 166 1.32 -8.08 8.89
CA LEU A 166 2.00 -7.48 10.03
C LEU A 166 0.96 -7.09 11.07
N MET A 167 1.27 -7.30 12.33
CA MET A 167 0.48 -6.79 13.46
C MET A 167 1.28 -5.72 14.18
N MET A 168 0.67 -4.56 14.34
CA MET A 168 1.15 -3.44 15.14
C MET A 168 0.31 -3.36 16.41
N ASN A 169 0.96 -3.41 17.58
CA ASN A 169 0.26 -3.57 18.86
C ASN A 169 -0.64 -2.38 19.24
N THR A 170 -0.32 -1.18 18.79
CA THR A 170 -1.06 0.03 19.13
C THR A 170 -1.14 1.01 17.97
N LEU A 171 -2.11 1.91 18.00
CA LEU A 171 -2.24 3.06 17.09
C LEU A 171 -1.40 4.28 17.53
N ALA A 172 -0.42 4.08 18.40
CA ALA A 172 0.43 5.18 18.85
C ALA A 172 1.17 5.84 17.67
N PRO A 173 1.30 7.17 17.64
CA PRO A 173 1.94 7.87 16.52
C PRO A 173 3.34 7.35 16.16
N GLY A 174 4.12 6.93 17.17
CA GLY A 174 5.45 6.37 16.96
C GLY A 174 5.44 5.03 16.23
N GLU A 175 4.44 4.17 16.46
CA GLU A 175 4.32 2.88 15.76
C GLU A 175 3.85 3.10 14.30
N ILE A 176 2.91 3.99 14.08
CA ILE A 176 2.47 4.39 12.73
C ILE A 176 3.66 4.96 11.95
N ALA A 177 4.49 5.82 12.57
CA ALA A 177 5.68 6.36 11.92
C ALA A 177 6.67 5.27 11.52
N LYS A 178 6.91 4.25 12.37
CA LYS A 178 7.77 3.10 12.04
C LYS A 178 7.23 2.31 10.84
N PHE A 179 5.91 2.11 10.75
CA PHE A 179 5.30 1.46 9.60
C PHE A 179 5.62 2.21 8.30
N PHE A 180 5.41 3.52 8.25
CA PHE A 180 5.69 4.31 7.04
C PHE A 180 7.18 4.38 6.70
N GLN A 181 8.07 4.41 7.68
CA GLN A 181 9.52 4.30 7.47
C GLN A 181 9.89 2.94 6.85
N TRP A 182 9.29 1.87 7.34
CA TRP A 182 9.50 0.53 6.79
C TRP A 182 8.94 0.41 5.36
N VAL A 183 7.76 0.98 5.07
CA VAL A 183 7.20 1.08 3.72
C VAL A 183 8.17 1.81 2.79
N SER A 184 8.72 2.95 3.23
CA SER A 184 9.74 3.70 2.47
C SER A 184 10.97 2.83 2.17
N GLY A 185 11.50 2.14 3.19
CA GLY A 185 12.63 1.22 3.02
C GLY A 185 12.32 0.08 2.05
N SER A 186 11.12 -0.46 2.10
CA SER A 186 10.65 -1.53 1.21
C SER A 186 10.59 -1.06 -0.26
N ILE A 187 10.06 0.13 -0.51
CA ILE A 187 10.00 0.71 -1.85
C ILE A 187 11.40 0.99 -2.39
N LYS A 188 12.30 1.59 -1.58
CA LYS A 188 13.68 1.87 -1.95
C LYS A 188 14.45 0.58 -2.29
N MET A 189 14.27 -0.48 -1.49
CA MET A 189 14.90 -1.76 -1.74
C MET A 189 14.36 -2.40 -3.02
N SER A 190 13.04 -2.35 -3.21
CA SER A 190 12.40 -2.82 -4.43
C SER A 190 12.90 -2.07 -5.67
N SER A 191 12.97 -0.76 -5.63
CA SER A 191 13.47 0.07 -6.74
C SER A 191 14.89 -0.31 -7.16
N LYS A 192 15.76 -0.69 -6.22
CA LYS A 192 17.14 -1.12 -6.49
C LYS A 192 17.26 -2.56 -7.00
N SER A 193 16.36 -3.44 -6.58
CA SER A 193 16.40 -4.87 -6.97
C SER A 193 15.76 -5.15 -8.33
N LEU A 194 14.99 -4.22 -8.87
CA LEU A 194 14.25 -4.37 -10.13
C LEU A 194 15.14 -4.62 -11.36
N ASP A 195 16.40 -4.16 -11.34
CA ASP A 195 17.35 -4.39 -12.43
C ASP A 195 17.95 -5.79 -12.40
N ALA A 196 17.85 -6.52 -11.28
CA ALA A 196 18.53 -7.77 -11.08
C ALA A 196 17.78 -8.99 -11.62
N LYS A 197 16.44 -9.09 -11.45
CA LYS A 197 15.64 -10.25 -11.92
C LYS A 197 14.17 -9.89 -12.18
N PRO A 198 13.72 -9.81 -13.44
CA PRO A 198 12.32 -9.59 -13.77
C PRO A 198 11.45 -10.80 -13.39
N GLY A 199 10.46 -10.60 -12.52
CA GLY A 199 9.40 -11.58 -12.28
C GLY A 199 9.46 -12.36 -10.96
N GLU A 200 10.47 -12.18 -10.13
CA GLU A 200 10.52 -12.74 -8.78
C GLU A 200 9.75 -11.86 -7.77
N ASN A 201 9.30 -12.46 -6.68
CA ASN A 201 8.78 -11.72 -5.53
C ASN A 201 9.90 -10.83 -4.98
N ILE A 202 9.56 -9.60 -4.72
CA ILE A 202 10.52 -8.61 -4.20
C ILE A 202 10.79 -8.95 -2.73
N GLU A 203 12.05 -9.16 -2.38
CA GLU A 203 12.45 -9.28 -0.98
C GLU A 203 12.17 -7.97 -0.25
N LEU A 204 11.54 -8.08 0.91
CA LEU A 204 11.24 -6.95 1.77
C LEU A 204 12.23 -6.90 2.93
N PRO A 205 12.54 -5.71 3.46
CA PRO A 205 13.35 -5.64 4.68
C PRO A 205 12.63 -6.31 5.86
N PRO A 206 13.34 -6.76 6.88
CA PRO A 206 12.71 -7.31 8.07
C PRO A 206 11.74 -6.27 8.67
N PRO A 207 10.61 -6.72 9.25
CA PRO A 207 9.65 -5.80 9.86
C PRO A 207 10.27 -5.00 11.00
N PRO A 208 9.75 -3.81 11.30
CA PRO A 208 10.27 -2.96 12.38
C PRO A 208 10.15 -3.65 13.74
N THR A 209 11.01 -3.27 14.68
CA THR A 209 10.88 -3.69 16.08
C THR A 209 9.53 -3.26 16.65
N GLY A 210 8.81 -4.21 17.25
CA GLY A 210 7.45 -3.98 17.77
C GLY A 210 6.33 -4.45 16.83
N PHE A 211 6.70 -4.93 15.61
CA PHE A 211 5.74 -5.56 14.69
C PHE A 211 5.91 -7.07 14.72
N THR A 212 4.81 -7.78 14.67
CA THR A 212 4.78 -9.25 14.59
C THR A 212 4.32 -9.67 13.21
N ILE A 213 5.05 -10.58 12.57
CA ILE A 213 4.55 -11.29 11.37
C ILE A 213 3.55 -12.33 11.86
N VAL A 214 2.36 -12.27 11.33
CA VAL A 214 1.29 -13.24 11.65
C VAL A 214 1.39 -14.38 10.64
N PRO A 215 1.65 -15.62 11.11
CA PRO A 215 1.79 -16.80 10.25
C PRO A 215 0.45 -17.22 9.60
#